data_69f1e0512dbeb0edfdbf51e321fe11c0
#
_entry.id   69f1e0512dbeb0edfdbf51e321fe11c0
#
_cell.length_a   1.000
_cell.length_b   1.000
_cell.length_c   1.000
_cell.angle_alpha   90.00
_cell.angle_beta   90.00
_cell.angle_gamma   90.00
#
_symmetry.space_group_name_H-M   'P 1'
#
loop_
_entity.id
_entity.type
_entity.pdbx_description
1 polymer ?
#
loop_
_entity_poly.entity_id
_entity_poly.type
_entity_poly.pdbx_seq_one_letter_code
_entity_poly.pdbx_strand_id
1 'polypeptide(L)'
;GRTILTSFAGSIGIIGIALILALSNGIQNYIDKVEEDTLSSYPITIEESTIDTSAMIEKMMDENNNEEDRPQDKIYSKNIMSEMISTLSHKMENNNLTELKHYLEQEDNEIAKNSNAIQYGYNLNLNLYKEDTSNGVVQVNPSTVMYSMGMGSMREAQENSPMAMVSSSFSTMNNDAWTEMLDNEELLHSQYDLIAGSWPKSYNEVVLIVNEDNELNDYVLYTLGLKDQEELSKQWEKAKKGENVDKEEETTYSYDELLKLSFKLILNSDYYEKQGNLWIDQ
;
A
#
# COMPACT_ATOMS: atom_id res chain seq x y z
N GLY A 1 -32.64 -16.80 -59.92
CA GLY A 1 -32.30 -17.67 -58.77
C GLY A 1 -30.79 -17.77 -58.46
N ARG A 2 -29.92 -18.01 -59.47
CA ARG A 2 -28.46 -18.23 -59.26
C ARG A 2 -27.74 -17.02 -58.66
N THR A 3 -28.02 -15.81 -59.16
CA THR A 3 -27.36 -14.56 -58.70
C THR A 3 -27.66 -14.23 -57.24
N ILE A 4 -28.87 -14.52 -56.77
CA ILE A 4 -29.27 -14.28 -55.37
C ILE A 4 -28.54 -15.25 -54.44
N LEU A 5 -28.39 -16.50 -54.85
CA LEU A 5 -27.72 -17.51 -54.06
C LEU A 5 -26.23 -17.22 -53.90
N THR A 6 -25.55 -16.76 -54.97
CA THR A 6 -24.11 -16.40 -54.93
C THR A 6 -23.86 -15.12 -54.09
N SER A 7 -24.77 -14.12 -54.20
CA SER A 7 -24.72 -12.92 -53.36
C SER A 7 -24.88 -13.27 -51.88
N PHE A 8 -25.80 -14.17 -51.56
CA PHE A 8 -26.03 -14.62 -50.17
C PHE A 8 -24.83 -15.37 -49.61
N ALA A 9 -24.24 -16.28 -50.39
CA ALA A 9 -23.03 -17.00 -50.01
C ALA A 9 -21.81 -16.07 -49.78
N GLY A 10 -21.66 -15.06 -50.65
CA GLY A 10 -20.60 -14.06 -50.50
C GLY A 10 -20.80 -13.17 -49.26
N SER A 11 -22.03 -12.73 -49.00
CA SER A 11 -22.29 -11.93 -47.80
C SER A 11 -22.07 -12.66 -46.47
N ILE A 12 -22.41 -13.95 -46.41
CA ILE A 12 -22.12 -14.81 -45.21
C ILE A 12 -20.62 -14.88 -44.95
N GLY A 13 -19.82 -15.03 -45.99
CA GLY A 13 -18.34 -15.03 -45.85
C GLY A 13 -17.78 -13.71 -45.30
N ILE A 14 -18.30 -12.58 -45.81
CA ILE A 14 -17.85 -11.25 -45.33
C ILE A 14 -18.30 -11.01 -43.88
N ILE A 15 -19.53 -11.37 -43.54
CA ILE A 15 -20.06 -11.27 -42.17
C ILE A 15 -19.23 -12.15 -41.24
N GLY A 16 -18.91 -13.38 -41.64
CA GLY A 16 -18.07 -14.27 -40.83
C GLY A 16 -16.68 -13.69 -40.54
N ILE A 17 -16.02 -13.14 -41.56
CA ILE A 17 -14.69 -12.49 -41.37
C ILE A 17 -14.83 -11.26 -40.49
N ALA A 18 -15.85 -10.42 -40.69
CA ALA A 18 -16.09 -9.24 -39.88
C ALA A 18 -16.34 -9.57 -38.40
N LEU A 19 -17.11 -10.63 -38.13
CA LEU A 19 -17.35 -11.11 -36.76
C LEU A 19 -16.08 -11.63 -36.10
N ILE A 20 -15.26 -12.40 -36.82
CA ILE A 20 -13.99 -12.90 -36.30
C ILE A 20 -13.05 -11.75 -35.98
N LEU A 21 -12.93 -10.76 -36.86
CA LEU A 21 -12.09 -9.58 -36.63
C LEU A 21 -12.58 -8.74 -35.45
N ALA A 22 -13.89 -8.52 -35.37
CA ALA A 22 -14.49 -7.80 -34.25
C ALA A 22 -14.28 -8.52 -32.92
N LEU A 23 -14.46 -9.83 -32.90
CA LEU A 23 -14.22 -10.65 -31.71
C LEU A 23 -12.73 -10.64 -31.32
N SER A 24 -11.83 -10.80 -32.31
CA SER A 24 -10.38 -10.77 -32.07
C SER A 24 -9.93 -9.42 -31.48
N ASN A 25 -10.40 -8.30 -32.04
CA ASN A 25 -10.08 -6.97 -31.50
C ASN A 25 -10.69 -6.78 -30.11
N GLY A 26 -11.92 -7.27 -29.89
CA GLY A 26 -12.54 -7.19 -28.56
C GLY A 26 -11.78 -7.98 -27.50
N ILE A 27 -11.32 -9.17 -27.85
CA ILE A 27 -10.49 -10.00 -26.94
C ILE A 27 -9.13 -9.33 -26.69
N GLN A 28 -8.50 -8.78 -27.73
CA GLN A 28 -7.22 -8.11 -27.57
C GLN A 28 -7.34 -6.90 -26.62
N ASN A 29 -8.32 -6.03 -26.87
CA ASN A 29 -8.59 -4.89 -25.98
C ASN A 29 -8.88 -5.29 -24.54
N TYR A 30 -9.55 -6.43 -24.36
CA TYR A 30 -9.83 -6.95 -23.02
C TYR A 30 -8.54 -7.46 -22.34
N ILE A 31 -7.68 -8.17 -23.09
CA ILE A 31 -6.39 -8.63 -22.58
C ILE A 31 -5.51 -7.43 -22.21
N ASP A 32 -5.38 -6.45 -23.09
CA ASP A 32 -4.58 -5.24 -22.87
C ASP A 32 -5.08 -4.50 -21.60
N LYS A 33 -6.40 -4.39 -21.42
CA LYS A 33 -6.97 -3.78 -20.23
C LYS A 33 -6.67 -4.59 -18.96
N VAL A 34 -6.80 -5.92 -18.98
CA VAL A 34 -6.49 -6.77 -17.82
C VAL A 34 -5.00 -6.71 -17.48
N GLU A 35 -4.13 -6.65 -18.48
CA GLU A 35 -2.69 -6.47 -18.26
C GLU A 35 -2.39 -5.11 -17.62
N GLU A 36 -2.98 -4.04 -18.11
CA GLU A 36 -2.82 -2.69 -17.57
C GLU A 36 -3.32 -2.60 -16.13
N ASP A 37 -4.53 -3.10 -15.86
CA ASP A 37 -5.12 -3.14 -14.51
C ASP A 37 -4.24 -3.97 -13.54
N THR A 38 -3.68 -5.09 -14.01
CA THR A 38 -2.80 -5.93 -13.19
C THR A 38 -1.45 -5.26 -12.92
N LEU A 39 -0.81 -4.71 -13.94
CA LEU A 39 0.50 -4.07 -13.80
C LEU A 39 0.42 -2.80 -12.93
N SER A 40 -0.66 -2.04 -13.00
CA SER A 40 -0.85 -0.87 -12.17
C SER A 40 -1.16 -1.21 -10.70
N SER A 41 -1.77 -2.38 -10.45
CA SER A 41 -2.03 -2.88 -9.09
C SER A 41 -0.78 -3.42 -8.39
N TYR A 42 0.25 -3.81 -9.16
CA TYR A 42 1.51 -4.37 -8.65
C TYR A 42 2.72 -3.56 -9.18
N PRO A 43 2.95 -2.36 -8.67
CA PRO A 43 4.06 -1.53 -9.13
C PRO A 43 5.41 -2.18 -8.81
N ILE A 44 6.40 -1.94 -9.67
CA ILE A 44 7.78 -2.30 -9.39
C ILE A 44 8.34 -1.28 -8.40
N THR A 45 8.70 -1.74 -7.21
CA THR A 45 9.31 -0.91 -6.17
C THR A 45 10.81 -1.16 -6.11
N ILE A 46 11.59 -0.08 -6.10
CA ILE A 46 13.05 -0.14 -5.94
C ILE A 46 13.40 0.68 -4.70
N GLU A 47 13.91 0.01 -3.67
CA GLU A 47 14.26 0.60 -2.39
C GLU A 47 15.78 0.84 -2.29
N GLU A 48 16.21 1.72 -1.36
CA GLU A 48 17.62 2.02 -1.11
C GLU A 48 18.42 0.78 -0.73
N SER A 49 17.82 -0.11 0.05
CA SER A 49 18.44 -1.39 0.41
C SER A 49 17.48 -2.54 0.19
N THR A 50 18.00 -3.62 -0.35
CA THR A 50 17.24 -4.85 -0.59
C THR A 50 17.89 -6.01 0.15
N ILE A 51 17.05 -6.93 0.62
CA ILE A 51 17.48 -8.18 1.23
C ILE A 51 17.04 -9.33 0.33
N ASP A 52 17.98 -10.20 -0.02
CA ASP A 52 17.65 -11.43 -0.74
C ASP A 52 16.92 -12.42 0.19
N THR A 53 15.60 -12.31 0.21
CA THR A 53 14.72 -13.18 1.01
C THR A 53 14.74 -14.64 0.54
N SER A 54 15.08 -14.89 -0.71
CA SER A 54 15.13 -16.25 -1.29
C SER A 54 16.21 -17.09 -0.61
N ALA A 55 17.39 -16.50 -0.38
CA ALA A 55 18.49 -17.17 0.33
C ALA A 55 18.15 -17.47 1.80
N MET A 56 17.27 -16.66 2.38
CA MET A 56 16.79 -16.85 3.75
C MET A 56 15.80 -17.99 3.87
N ILE A 57 14.86 -18.07 2.91
CA ILE A 57 13.88 -19.15 2.82
C ILE A 57 14.59 -20.49 2.50
N GLU A 58 15.53 -20.48 1.56
CA GLU A 58 16.33 -21.67 1.20
C GLU A 58 17.08 -22.23 2.41
N LYS A 59 17.74 -21.37 3.19
CA LYS A 59 18.43 -21.78 4.43
C LYS A 59 17.46 -22.33 5.47
N MET A 60 16.31 -21.68 5.69
CA MET A 60 15.30 -22.19 6.62
C MET A 60 14.75 -23.56 6.21
N MET A 61 14.62 -23.79 4.92
CA MET A 61 14.18 -25.11 4.39
C MET A 61 15.28 -26.16 4.48
N ASP A 62 16.51 -25.80 4.18
CA ASP A 62 17.67 -26.72 4.21
C ASP A 62 18.01 -27.14 5.63
N GLU A 63 17.92 -26.25 6.60
CA GLU A 63 18.16 -26.57 8.01
C GLU A 63 17.14 -27.53 8.63
N ASN A 64 15.89 -27.54 8.12
CA ASN A 64 14.89 -28.50 8.57
C ASN A 64 15.10 -29.92 8.02
N ASN A 65 15.92 -30.07 7.00
CA ASN A 65 16.17 -31.37 6.34
C ASN A 65 17.50 -32.03 6.75
N ASN A 66 18.38 -31.29 7.46
CA ASN A 66 19.65 -31.84 7.91
C ASN A 66 19.51 -32.48 9.30
N GLU A 67 19.11 -33.74 9.36
CA GLU A 67 19.27 -34.58 10.55
C GLU A 67 20.76 -34.96 10.70
N GLU A 68 21.51 -34.17 11.47
CA GLU A 68 22.84 -34.58 11.92
C GLU A 68 22.69 -35.65 13.00
N ASP A 69 23.31 -36.81 12.77
CA ASP A 69 23.36 -37.91 13.73
C ASP A 69 24.33 -37.52 14.89
N ARG A 70 23.78 -36.81 15.89
CA ARG A 70 24.52 -36.27 17.05
C ARG A 70 24.33 -37.16 18.27
N PRO A 71 25.40 -37.44 19.05
CA PRO A 71 25.25 -38.13 20.32
C PRO A 71 24.24 -37.44 21.25
N GLN A 72 23.36 -38.23 21.89
CA GLN A 72 22.30 -37.71 22.76
C GLN A 72 22.75 -37.51 24.24
N ASP A 73 24.05 -37.41 24.49
CA ASP A 73 24.65 -37.27 25.81
C ASP A 73 24.71 -35.83 26.33
N LYS A 74 24.41 -34.84 25.49
CA LYS A 74 24.43 -33.41 25.81
C LYS A 74 23.50 -32.60 24.92
N ILE A 75 23.25 -31.36 25.32
CA ILE A 75 22.43 -30.40 24.56
C ILE A 75 23.35 -29.58 23.66
N TYR A 76 23.02 -29.51 22.40
CA TYR A 76 23.73 -28.69 21.41
C TYR A 76 22.98 -27.38 21.16
N SER A 77 23.71 -26.27 21.15
CA SER A 77 23.13 -24.98 20.75
C SER A 77 23.01 -24.94 19.23
N LYS A 78 21.83 -24.54 18.74
CA LYS A 78 21.62 -24.21 17.33
C LYS A 78 21.70 -22.69 17.16
N ASN A 79 22.66 -22.19 16.41
CA ASN A 79 22.99 -20.77 16.31
C ASN A 79 22.15 -20.04 15.24
N ILE A 80 20.84 -20.31 15.17
CA ILE A 80 19.91 -19.78 14.17
C ILE A 80 19.98 -18.24 14.10
N MET A 81 19.99 -17.56 15.24
CA MET A 81 20.03 -16.09 15.27
C MET A 81 21.33 -15.52 14.71
N SER A 82 22.47 -16.14 15.05
CA SER A 82 23.77 -15.69 14.55
C SER A 82 23.91 -15.89 13.04
N GLU A 83 23.40 -17.01 12.54
CA GLU A 83 23.39 -17.30 11.11
C GLU A 83 22.44 -16.41 10.33
N MET A 84 21.29 -16.11 10.91
CA MET A 84 20.34 -15.17 10.36
C MET A 84 20.93 -13.76 10.26
N ILE A 85 21.55 -13.25 11.33
CA ILE A 85 22.24 -11.94 11.34
C ILE A 85 23.38 -11.93 10.32
N SER A 86 24.17 -13.01 10.25
CA SER A 86 25.24 -13.14 9.26
C SER A 86 24.72 -13.11 7.83
N THR A 87 23.62 -13.82 7.56
CA THR A 87 22.98 -13.84 6.22
C THR A 87 22.45 -12.47 5.84
N LEU A 88 21.76 -11.80 6.75
CA LEU A 88 21.29 -10.42 6.54
C LEU A 88 22.44 -9.46 6.26
N SER A 89 23.51 -9.54 7.05
CA SER A 89 24.68 -8.65 6.91
C SER A 89 25.42 -8.82 5.58
N HIS A 90 25.45 -10.03 5.03
CA HIS A 90 26.15 -10.32 3.77
C HIS A 90 25.30 -10.18 2.51
N LYS A 91 23.98 -10.09 2.67
CA LYS A 91 23.01 -10.06 1.56
C LYS A 91 22.26 -8.73 1.46
N MET A 92 22.59 -7.74 2.28
CA MET A 92 22.11 -6.38 2.09
C MET A 92 22.89 -5.75 0.93
N GLU A 93 22.19 -5.46 -0.15
CA GLU A 93 22.70 -4.68 -1.26
C GLU A 93 22.06 -3.29 -1.22
N ASN A 94 22.89 -2.27 -1.41
CA ASN A 94 22.42 -0.89 -1.48
C ASN A 94 22.31 -0.44 -2.93
N ASN A 95 21.14 0.03 -3.31
CA ASN A 95 20.88 0.60 -4.62
C ASN A 95 21.31 2.06 -4.66
N ASN A 96 21.93 2.48 -5.75
CA ASN A 96 22.23 3.89 -5.96
C ASN A 96 21.01 4.61 -6.56
N LEU A 97 20.04 4.93 -5.69
CA LEU A 97 18.80 5.59 -6.10
C LEU A 97 19.03 6.99 -6.70
N THR A 98 20.10 7.67 -6.33
CA THR A 98 20.45 8.98 -6.91
C THR A 98 20.77 8.86 -8.38
N GLU A 99 21.62 7.91 -8.75
CA GLU A 99 21.97 7.64 -10.16
C GLU A 99 20.78 7.08 -10.94
N LEU A 100 19.96 6.23 -10.30
CA LEU A 100 18.76 5.72 -10.91
C LEU A 100 17.77 6.85 -11.23
N LYS A 101 17.53 7.76 -10.28
CA LYS A 101 16.67 8.93 -10.51
C LYS A 101 17.21 9.78 -11.66
N HIS A 102 18.51 10.09 -11.66
CA HIS A 102 19.15 10.81 -12.73
C HIS A 102 18.99 10.14 -14.10
N TYR A 103 19.06 8.81 -14.13
CA TYR A 103 18.84 8.03 -15.35
C TYR A 103 17.39 8.11 -15.82
N LEU A 104 16.43 7.97 -14.92
CA LEU A 104 14.99 8.02 -15.23
C LEU A 104 14.52 9.40 -15.70
N GLU A 105 15.18 10.48 -15.26
CA GLU A 105 14.87 11.87 -15.64
C GLU A 105 15.50 12.30 -16.98
N GLN A 106 16.26 11.43 -17.67
CA GLN A 106 16.82 11.75 -18.98
C GLN A 106 15.72 11.74 -20.06
N GLU A 107 15.77 12.71 -20.99
CA GLU A 107 14.75 12.89 -22.03
C GLU A 107 14.51 11.66 -22.94
N ASP A 108 15.55 10.83 -23.14
CA ASP A 108 15.48 9.63 -24.00
C ASP A 108 15.41 8.32 -23.24
N ASN A 109 14.95 8.35 -21.98
CA ASN A 109 14.87 7.15 -21.16
C ASN A 109 13.75 6.21 -21.62
N GLU A 110 14.13 4.98 -22.01
CA GLU A 110 13.17 3.97 -22.48
C GLU A 110 12.27 3.43 -21.38
N ILE A 111 12.75 3.39 -20.12
CA ILE A 111 11.94 2.94 -19.00
C ILE A 111 10.83 3.98 -18.71
N ALA A 112 11.19 5.26 -18.67
CA ALA A 112 10.22 6.32 -18.46
C ALA A 112 9.17 6.39 -19.59
N LYS A 113 9.57 6.16 -20.85
CA LYS A 113 8.64 6.13 -21.99
C LYS A 113 7.65 4.95 -21.96
N ASN A 114 8.04 3.84 -21.34
CA ASN A 114 7.22 2.63 -21.23
C ASN A 114 6.59 2.44 -19.83
N SER A 115 6.65 3.47 -18.99
CA SER A 115 6.03 3.47 -17.66
C SER A 115 4.80 4.37 -17.66
N ASN A 116 3.71 3.90 -17.07
CA ASN A 116 2.48 4.69 -16.92
C ASN A 116 2.68 5.83 -15.90
N ALA A 117 3.47 5.58 -14.85
CA ALA A 117 3.87 6.58 -13.87
C ALA A 117 5.18 6.19 -13.18
N ILE A 118 5.96 7.18 -12.73
CA ILE A 118 7.14 6.99 -11.87
C ILE A 118 6.95 7.87 -10.65
N GLN A 119 6.96 7.25 -9.48
CA GLN A 119 6.80 7.93 -8.20
C GLN A 119 8.08 7.80 -7.37
N TYR A 120 8.51 8.91 -6.76
CA TYR A 120 9.67 8.95 -5.89
C TYR A 120 9.25 9.09 -4.43
N GLY A 121 9.52 8.08 -3.61
CA GLY A 121 9.29 8.12 -2.17
C GLY A 121 10.51 8.66 -1.42
N TYR A 122 10.31 9.60 -0.50
CA TYR A 122 11.39 10.23 0.27
C TYR A 122 11.34 9.90 1.78
N ASN A 123 10.66 8.87 2.18
CA ASN A 123 10.52 8.46 3.59
C ASN A 123 10.17 9.64 4.53
N LEU A 124 9.27 10.51 4.06
CA LEU A 124 8.78 11.65 4.83
C LEU A 124 7.42 11.31 5.42
N ASN A 125 7.33 11.36 6.73
CA ASN A 125 6.05 11.25 7.41
C ASN A 125 5.35 12.61 7.40
N LEU A 126 4.21 12.70 6.74
CA LEU A 126 3.33 13.86 6.81
C LEU A 126 2.53 13.79 8.11
N ASN A 127 2.71 14.76 9.00
CA ASN A 127 1.93 14.83 10.24
C ASN A 127 0.59 15.52 9.95
N LEU A 128 -0.45 14.70 9.78
CA LEU A 128 -1.80 15.15 9.52
C LEU A 128 -2.66 14.99 10.76
N TYR A 129 -3.41 16.02 11.08
CA TYR A 129 -4.35 16.05 12.20
C TYR A 129 -5.75 16.39 11.71
N LYS A 130 -6.77 15.82 12.33
CA LYS A 130 -8.15 16.24 12.11
C LYS A 130 -8.30 17.73 12.50
N GLU A 131 -8.92 18.52 11.65
CA GLU A 131 -9.09 19.96 11.94
C GLU A 131 -10.07 20.20 13.08
N ASP A 132 -11.15 19.43 13.13
CA ASP A 132 -12.12 19.48 14.22
C ASP A 132 -11.54 18.80 15.48
N THR A 133 -11.22 19.62 16.48
CA THR A 133 -10.70 19.17 17.77
C THR A 133 -11.75 19.16 18.89
N SER A 134 -13.04 19.27 18.59
CA SER A 134 -14.12 19.29 19.57
C SER A 134 -14.15 18.05 20.48
N ASN A 135 -13.73 16.90 19.94
CA ASN A 135 -13.62 15.62 20.65
C ASN A 135 -12.16 15.23 20.97
N GLY A 136 -11.26 16.21 21.05
CA GLY A 136 -9.84 15.99 21.26
C GLY A 136 -9.00 16.12 19.98
N VAL A 137 -7.68 16.04 20.16
CA VAL A 137 -6.72 16.08 19.04
C VAL A 137 -6.54 14.67 18.50
N VAL A 138 -6.83 14.48 17.22
CA VAL A 138 -6.68 13.19 16.54
C VAL A 138 -5.63 13.32 15.45
N GLN A 139 -4.53 12.60 15.59
CA GLN A 139 -3.53 12.44 14.54
C GLN A 139 -4.01 11.35 13.58
N VAL A 140 -4.19 11.73 12.32
CA VAL A 140 -4.70 10.83 11.26
C VAL A 140 -3.56 10.25 10.41
N ASN A 141 -2.41 10.89 10.40
CA ASN A 141 -1.18 10.36 9.79
C ASN A 141 0.06 10.86 10.56
N PRO A 142 1.02 10.01 10.93
CA PRO A 142 0.90 8.55 11.01
C PRO A 142 -0.27 8.11 11.90
N SER A 143 -0.93 7.00 11.52
CA SER A 143 -2.08 6.50 12.27
C SER A 143 -1.71 6.10 13.71
N THR A 144 -2.50 6.53 14.69
CA THR A 144 -2.33 6.21 16.10
C THR A 144 -3.14 5.00 16.57
N VAL A 145 -3.91 4.38 15.68
CA VAL A 145 -4.79 3.24 15.99
C VAL A 145 -4.05 2.08 16.65
N MET A 146 -2.88 1.71 16.14
CA MET A 146 -2.06 0.63 16.72
C MET A 146 -1.54 0.98 18.14
N TYR A 147 -1.26 2.26 18.39
CA TYR A 147 -0.87 2.74 19.73
C TYR A 147 -2.03 2.64 20.71
N SER A 148 -3.23 3.00 20.28
CA SER A 148 -4.43 2.91 21.14
C SER A 148 -4.75 1.46 21.55
N MET A 149 -4.40 0.47 20.72
CA MET A 149 -4.48 -0.96 21.05
C MET A 149 -3.28 -1.48 21.88
N GLY A 150 -2.34 -0.63 22.26
CA GLY A 150 -1.13 -1.04 22.98
C GLY A 150 -0.12 -1.84 22.12
N MET A 151 -0.24 -1.79 20.82
CA MET A 151 0.65 -2.45 19.86
C MET A 151 1.66 -1.49 19.22
N GLY A 152 1.79 -0.27 19.73
CA GLY A 152 2.71 0.75 19.24
C GLY A 152 4.17 0.30 19.21
N SER A 153 4.62 -0.42 20.25
CA SER A 153 5.98 -0.96 20.29
C SER A 153 6.26 -2.01 19.21
N MET A 154 5.23 -2.72 18.74
CA MET A 154 5.38 -3.63 17.60
C MET A 154 5.62 -2.86 16.32
N ARG A 155 4.94 -1.72 16.12
CA ARG A 155 5.16 -0.84 14.98
C ARG A 155 6.57 -0.24 14.98
N GLU A 156 7.02 0.31 16.10
CA GLU A 156 8.38 0.86 16.24
C GLU A 156 9.47 -0.20 16.01
N ALA A 157 9.26 -1.41 16.51
CA ALA A 157 10.16 -2.54 16.27
C ALA A 157 10.14 -2.97 14.78
N GLN A 158 9.01 -2.86 14.13
CA GLN A 158 8.86 -3.18 12.71
C GLN A 158 9.52 -2.11 11.84
N GLU A 159 9.32 -0.83 12.10
CA GLU A 159 9.91 0.28 11.33
C GLU A 159 11.44 0.35 11.44
N ASN A 160 12.02 -0.03 12.58
CA ASN A 160 13.45 0.10 12.87
C ASN A 160 14.23 -1.22 12.79
N SER A 161 13.62 -2.31 12.38
CA SER A 161 14.24 -3.64 12.33
C SER A 161 14.59 -4.04 10.90
N PRO A 162 15.77 -4.63 10.65
CA PRO A 162 16.03 -5.30 9.36
C PRO A 162 14.98 -6.37 9.00
N MET A 163 14.26 -6.88 10.03
CA MET A 163 13.15 -7.79 9.88
C MET A 163 11.88 -7.09 9.34
N ALA A 164 11.80 -5.76 9.43
CA ALA A 164 10.69 -4.99 8.88
C ALA A 164 10.61 -5.12 7.37
N MET A 165 11.74 -5.12 6.70
CA MET A 165 11.82 -5.34 5.24
C MET A 165 11.31 -6.72 4.82
N VAL A 166 11.55 -7.75 5.66
CA VAL A 166 11.02 -9.10 5.40
C VAL A 166 9.52 -9.15 5.69
N SER A 167 9.08 -8.50 6.78
CA SER A 167 7.66 -8.50 7.16
C SER A 167 6.80 -7.61 6.26
N SER A 168 7.32 -6.51 5.72
CA SER A 168 6.62 -5.66 4.75
C SER A 168 6.33 -6.39 3.44
N SER A 169 7.22 -7.28 3.02
CA SER A 169 7.02 -8.14 1.85
C SER A 169 5.92 -9.19 2.06
N PHE A 170 5.61 -9.52 3.32
CA PHE A 170 4.56 -10.48 3.68
C PHE A 170 3.29 -9.84 4.25
N SER A 171 3.34 -8.57 4.67
CA SER A 171 2.16 -7.91 5.21
C SER A 171 1.38 -7.25 4.07
N THR A 172 0.35 -7.92 3.62
CA THR A 172 -0.74 -7.34 2.81
C THR A 172 -1.55 -6.29 3.60
N MET A 173 -1.22 -6.03 4.85
CA MET A 173 -1.76 -4.96 5.66
C MET A 173 -0.82 -3.76 5.59
N ASN A 174 -0.87 -3.03 4.49
CA ASN A 174 -0.41 -1.66 4.46
C ASN A 174 -1.31 -0.87 5.43
N ASN A 175 -0.78 -0.60 6.64
CA ASN A 175 -1.50 0.15 7.67
C ASN A 175 -1.50 1.66 7.38
N ASP A 176 -1.00 2.08 6.23
CA ASP A 176 -1.02 3.47 5.82
C ASP A 176 -2.37 3.76 5.16
N ALA A 177 -3.23 4.44 5.92
CA ALA A 177 -4.51 4.92 5.41
C ALA A 177 -4.34 6.09 4.42
N TRP A 178 -3.14 6.66 4.34
CA TRP A 178 -2.80 7.77 3.48
C TRP A 178 -1.76 7.35 2.44
N THR A 179 -2.06 7.61 1.18
CA THR A 179 -1.17 7.30 0.07
C THR A 179 -1.14 8.48 -0.90
N GLU A 180 0.02 8.77 -1.44
CA GLU A 180 0.16 9.76 -2.50
C GLU A 180 -0.47 9.23 -3.79
N MET A 181 -1.33 10.04 -4.42
CA MET A 181 -1.90 9.70 -5.73
C MET A 181 -0.84 9.77 -6.82
N LEU A 182 -0.96 8.86 -7.77
CA LEU A 182 -0.15 8.91 -9.00
C LEU A 182 -0.52 10.15 -9.82
N ASP A 183 0.48 10.79 -10.42
CA ASP A 183 0.29 11.92 -11.35
C ASP A 183 -0.01 11.41 -12.77
N ASN A 184 -1.11 10.66 -12.90
CA ASN A 184 -1.62 10.17 -14.17
C ASN A 184 -3.15 10.11 -14.13
N GLU A 185 -3.80 11.18 -14.60
CA GLU A 185 -5.26 11.30 -14.59
C GLU A 185 -5.94 10.19 -15.41
N GLU A 186 -5.38 9.80 -16.56
CA GLU A 186 -5.96 8.77 -17.42
C GLU A 186 -6.00 7.42 -16.71
N LEU A 187 -4.90 7.05 -16.05
CA LEU A 187 -4.81 5.83 -15.27
C LEU A 187 -5.78 5.86 -14.08
N LEU A 188 -5.83 6.97 -13.33
CA LEU A 188 -6.74 7.10 -12.18
C LEU A 188 -8.21 7.00 -12.61
N HIS A 189 -8.59 7.63 -13.72
CA HIS A 189 -9.95 7.56 -14.25
C HIS A 189 -10.30 6.19 -14.83
N SER A 190 -9.30 5.38 -15.20
CA SER A 190 -9.54 4.01 -15.65
C SER A 190 -9.77 3.03 -14.49
N GLN A 191 -9.20 3.33 -13.31
CA GLN A 191 -9.23 2.47 -12.14
C GLN A 191 -10.33 2.80 -11.13
N TYR A 192 -10.75 4.06 -11.07
CA TYR A 192 -11.69 4.56 -10.07
C TYR A 192 -12.85 5.32 -10.68
N ASP A 193 -14.03 5.07 -10.18
CA ASP A 193 -15.25 5.82 -10.50
C ASP A 193 -15.51 6.92 -9.48
N LEU A 194 -15.81 8.12 -9.94
CA LEU A 194 -16.19 9.23 -9.06
C LEU A 194 -17.64 9.07 -8.60
N ILE A 195 -17.82 8.76 -7.32
CA ILE A 195 -19.16 8.56 -6.73
C ILE A 195 -19.76 9.88 -6.24
N ALA A 196 -18.92 10.72 -5.59
CA ALA A 196 -19.35 12.00 -5.04
C ALA A 196 -18.20 13.00 -5.01
N GLY A 197 -18.52 14.31 -5.00
CA GLY A 197 -17.52 15.37 -4.97
C GLY A 197 -16.88 15.66 -6.32
N SER A 198 -15.58 15.80 -6.36
CA SER A 198 -14.79 16.05 -7.58
C SER A 198 -13.39 15.44 -7.45
N TRP A 199 -12.77 15.19 -8.59
CA TRP A 199 -11.35 14.85 -8.63
C TRP A 199 -10.50 16.01 -8.04
N PRO A 200 -9.43 15.71 -7.28
CA PRO A 200 -8.55 16.72 -6.73
C PRO A 200 -7.84 17.50 -7.85
N LYS A 201 -7.70 18.81 -7.64
CA LYS A 201 -7.05 19.73 -8.57
C LYS A 201 -5.85 20.44 -7.96
N SER A 202 -5.65 20.24 -6.67
CA SER A 202 -4.62 20.93 -5.89
C SER A 202 -3.98 19.94 -4.91
N TYR A 203 -2.73 20.19 -4.56
CA TYR A 203 -1.93 19.36 -3.66
C TYR A 203 -2.52 19.20 -2.23
N ASN A 204 -3.45 20.05 -1.84
CA ASN A 204 -4.10 20.05 -0.54
C ASN A 204 -5.51 19.43 -0.58
N GLU A 205 -5.86 18.76 -1.66
CA GLU A 205 -7.11 18.03 -1.80
C GLU A 205 -6.85 16.53 -1.71
N VAL A 206 -7.78 15.81 -1.12
CA VAL A 206 -7.67 14.36 -0.89
C VAL A 206 -8.92 13.66 -1.39
N VAL A 207 -8.80 12.40 -1.73
CA VAL A 207 -9.92 11.52 -2.08
C VAL A 207 -10.03 10.41 -1.04
N LEU A 208 -11.24 9.97 -0.80
CA LEU A 208 -11.53 8.81 0.01
C LEU A 208 -11.93 7.66 -0.92
N ILE A 209 -11.19 6.57 -0.87
CA ILE A 209 -11.45 5.40 -1.71
C ILE A 209 -12.33 4.42 -0.92
N VAL A 210 -13.44 4.02 -1.52
CA VAL A 210 -14.34 2.97 -1.02
C VAL A 210 -14.26 1.75 -1.93
N ASN A 211 -14.66 0.59 -1.43
CA ASN A 211 -14.75 -0.62 -2.25
C ASN A 211 -16.00 -0.61 -3.17
N GLU A 212 -16.16 -1.67 -3.98
CA GLU A 212 -17.30 -1.81 -4.91
C GLU A 212 -18.65 -1.86 -4.20
N ASP A 213 -18.69 -2.29 -2.94
CA ASP A 213 -19.90 -2.33 -2.11
C ASP A 213 -20.17 -1.01 -1.38
N ASN A 214 -19.40 0.05 -1.70
CA ASN A 214 -19.46 1.37 -1.06
C ASN A 214 -19.16 1.34 0.44
N GLU A 215 -18.19 0.53 0.84
CA GLU A 215 -17.77 0.33 2.21
C GLU A 215 -16.36 0.87 2.47
N LEU A 216 -16.15 1.31 3.71
CA LEU A 216 -14.85 1.66 4.26
C LEU A 216 -14.46 0.65 5.34
N ASN A 217 -13.19 0.27 5.35
CA ASN A 217 -12.64 -0.50 6.45
C ASN A 217 -12.71 0.33 7.74
N ASP A 218 -13.11 -0.29 8.84
CA ASP A 218 -13.21 0.35 10.16
C ASP A 218 -11.87 0.91 10.65
N TYR A 219 -10.74 0.30 10.29
CA TYR A 219 -9.40 0.84 10.54
C TYR A 219 -9.26 2.27 9.98
N VAL A 220 -9.76 2.52 8.76
CA VAL A 220 -9.78 3.85 8.15
C VAL A 220 -10.66 4.79 8.93
N LEU A 221 -11.85 4.33 9.38
CA LEU A 221 -12.77 5.13 10.19
C LEU A 221 -12.15 5.56 11.53
N TYR A 222 -11.43 4.65 12.20
CA TYR A 222 -10.67 4.98 13.42
C TYR A 222 -9.51 5.94 13.12
N THR A 223 -8.78 5.71 12.02
CA THR A 223 -7.65 6.56 11.62
C THR A 223 -8.11 7.99 11.32
N LEU A 224 -9.23 8.16 10.63
CA LEU A 224 -9.80 9.48 10.32
C LEU A 224 -10.51 10.14 11.50
N GLY A 225 -10.58 9.47 12.65
CA GLY A 225 -11.29 9.96 13.84
C GLY A 225 -12.79 10.10 13.64
N LEU A 226 -13.37 9.24 12.78
CA LEU A 226 -14.80 9.07 12.61
C LEU A 226 -15.39 8.11 13.64
N LYS A 227 -14.57 7.18 14.11
CA LYS A 227 -14.82 6.31 15.26
C LYS A 227 -13.85 6.63 16.39
N ASP A 228 -14.30 6.41 17.64
CA ASP A 228 -13.51 6.72 18.83
C ASP A 228 -12.46 5.63 19.11
N GLN A 229 -11.19 5.99 19.05
CA GLN A 229 -10.06 5.10 19.35
C GLN A 229 -10.04 4.66 20.84
N GLU A 230 -10.63 5.43 21.75
CA GLU A 230 -10.73 5.02 23.16
C GLU A 230 -11.66 3.81 23.33
N GLU A 231 -12.75 3.76 22.55
CA GLU A 231 -13.65 2.60 22.57
C GLU A 231 -12.94 1.34 22.06
N LEU A 232 -12.16 1.48 20.98
CA LEU A 232 -11.33 0.38 20.46
C LEU A 232 -10.32 -0.11 21.51
N SER A 233 -9.67 0.81 22.21
CA SER A 233 -8.75 0.50 23.31
C SER A 233 -9.45 -0.28 24.44
N LYS A 234 -10.64 0.15 24.84
CA LYS A 234 -11.44 -0.54 25.87
C LYS A 234 -11.85 -1.95 25.43
N GLN A 235 -12.25 -2.12 24.18
CA GLN A 235 -12.59 -3.44 23.60
C GLN A 235 -11.36 -4.36 23.61
N TRP A 236 -10.21 -3.84 23.23
CA TRP A 236 -8.95 -4.57 23.25
C TRP A 236 -8.55 -5.02 24.67
N GLU A 237 -8.70 -4.14 25.67
CA GLU A 237 -8.41 -4.49 27.06
C GLU A 237 -9.39 -5.56 27.61
N LYS A 238 -10.67 -5.54 27.22
CA LYS A 238 -11.62 -6.61 27.52
C LYS A 238 -11.18 -7.94 26.90
N ALA A 239 -10.82 -7.92 25.60
CA ALA A 239 -10.36 -9.10 24.90
C ALA A 239 -9.12 -9.73 25.56
N LYS A 240 -8.14 -8.92 25.99
CA LYS A 240 -6.95 -9.40 26.73
C LYS A 240 -7.31 -10.09 28.04
N LYS A 241 -8.38 -9.68 28.70
CA LYS A 241 -8.87 -10.30 29.94
C LYS A 241 -9.71 -11.56 29.70
N GLY A 242 -9.93 -11.92 28.42
CA GLY A 242 -10.79 -13.04 28.03
C GLY A 242 -12.29 -12.74 28.24
N GLU A 243 -12.66 -11.48 28.35
CA GLU A 243 -14.04 -11.04 28.41
C GLU A 243 -14.67 -11.05 27.01
N ASN A 244 -15.98 -11.23 26.93
CA ASN A 244 -16.68 -11.11 25.65
C ASN A 244 -16.65 -9.67 25.17
N VAL A 245 -16.28 -9.51 23.91
CA VAL A 245 -16.36 -8.23 23.17
C VAL A 245 -17.56 -8.33 22.25
N ASP A 246 -18.51 -7.44 22.44
CA ASP A 246 -19.68 -7.36 21.56
C ASP A 246 -19.24 -6.84 20.19
N LYS A 247 -19.83 -7.42 19.13
CA LYS A 247 -19.62 -6.92 17.78
C LYS A 247 -20.24 -5.53 17.68
N GLU A 248 -19.46 -4.58 17.16
CA GLU A 248 -20.00 -3.24 16.90
C GLU A 248 -21.12 -3.28 15.85
N GLU A 249 -22.10 -2.39 16.03
CA GLU A 249 -23.12 -2.17 15.03
C GLU A 249 -22.54 -1.44 13.83
N GLU A 250 -23.05 -1.75 12.66
CA GLU A 250 -22.67 -1.08 11.42
C GLU A 250 -23.03 0.40 11.49
N THR A 251 -22.06 1.25 11.19
CA THR A 251 -22.23 2.71 11.19
C THR A 251 -22.28 3.19 9.74
N THR A 252 -23.18 4.10 9.44
CA THR A 252 -23.31 4.70 8.09
C THR A 252 -22.99 6.18 8.13
N TYR A 253 -22.37 6.66 7.05
CA TYR A 253 -21.99 8.07 6.86
C TYR A 253 -22.55 8.55 5.53
N SER A 254 -23.06 9.78 5.51
CA SER A 254 -23.46 10.40 4.23
C SER A 254 -22.23 10.94 3.48
N TYR A 255 -22.32 11.01 2.17
CA TYR A 255 -21.26 11.64 1.36
C TYR A 255 -20.99 13.08 1.78
N ASP A 256 -22.02 13.84 2.16
CA ASP A 256 -21.87 15.23 2.63
C ASP A 256 -21.09 15.35 3.94
N GLU A 257 -21.17 14.36 4.81
CA GLU A 257 -20.36 14.32 6.05
C GLU A 257 -18.89 14.01 5.73
N LEU A 258 -18.65 13.04 4.86
CA LEU A 258 -17.29 12.66 4.48
C LEU A 258 -16.59 13.75 3.67
N LEU A 259 -17.31 14.42 2.74
CA LEU A 259 -16.77 15.52 1.93
C LEU A 259 -16.46 16.79 2.73
N LYS A 260 -16.94 16.90 3.97
CA LYS A 260 -16.63 18.04 4.87
C LYS A 260 -15.42 17.78 5.76
N LEU A 261 -14.85 16.59 5.71
CA LEU A 261 -13.65 16.30 6.49
C LEU A 261 -12.51 17.20 6.02
N SER A 262 -11.84 17.81 6.99
CA SER A 262 -10.66 18.64 6.76
C SER A 262 -9.55 18.27 7.74
N PHE A 263 -8.33 18.42 7.25
CA PHE A 263 -7.13 18.01 7.98
C PHE A 263 -6.11 19.13 7.98
N LYS A 264 -5.29 19.19 9.02
CA LYS A 264 -4.17 20.13 9.13
C LYS A 264 -2.86 19.38 8.95
N LEU A 265 -2.06 19.83 8.01
CA LEU A 265 -0.68 19.40 7.87
C LEU A 265 0.18 20.25 8.82
N ILE A 266 0.91 19.57 9.71
CA ILE A 266 1.91 20.16 10.57
C ILE A 266 3.28 19.71 10.06
N LEU A 267 4.11 20.67 9.66
CA LEU A 267 5.46 20.37 9.21
C LEU A 267 6.35 20.00 10.39
N ASN A 268 7.34 19.16 10.17
CA ASN A 268 8.31 18.80 11.21
C ASN A 268 9.02 20.04 11.78
N SER A 269 9.18 21.09 10.99
CA SER A 269 9.72 22.39 11.44
C SER A 269 8.83 23.10 12.44
N ASP A 270 7.52 22.85 12.42
CA ASP A 270 6.55 23.57 13.26
C ASP A 270 6.54 23.04 14.71
N TYR A 271 7.17 21.90 14.95
CA TYR A 271 7.40 21.40 16.31
C TYR A 271 8.54 22.09 17.04
N TYR A 272 9.33 22.93 16.34
CA TYR A 272 10.51 23.55 16.92
C TYR A 272 10.38 25.08 16.90
N GLU A 273 10.61 25.69 18.05
CA GLU A 273 10.73 27.15 18.17
C GLU A 273 12.20 27.56 18.37
N LYS A 274 12.63 28.60 17.67
CA LYS A 274 13.97 29.14 17.82
C LYS A 274 14.07 30.05 19.04
N GLN A 275 14.76 29.59 20.08
CA GLN A 275 15.09 30.41 21.25
C GLN A 275 16.59 30.76 21.26
N GLY A 276 16.94 31.96 20.81
CA GLY A 276 18.33 32.36 20.64
C GLY A 276 19.04 31.59 19.52
N ASN A 277 20.05 30.78 19.87
CA ASN A 277 20.77 29.92 18.93
C ASN A 277 20.35 28.44 18.99
N LEU A 278 19.33 28.12 19.77
CA LEU A 278 18.83 26.75 19.93
C LEU A 278 17.43 26.62 19.35
N TRP A 279 17.12 25.45 18.83
CA TRP A 279 15.78 25.04 18.47
C TRP A 279 15.24 24.18 19.60
N ILE A 280 14.10 24.53 20.14
CA ILE A 280 13.45 23.86 21.27
C ILE A 280 12.15 23.25 20.76
N ASP A 281 11.92 22.00 21.14
CA ASP A 281 10.69 21.28 20.89
C ASP A 281 9.54 21.92 21.69
N GLN A 282 8.33 22.03 21.09
CA GLN A 282 7.14 22.65 21.68
C GLN A 282 6.11 21.61 22.09
#